data_2f5ffdf853c9de749bb875235659a4ab
#
_entry.id   2f5ffdf853c9de749bb875235659a4ab
#
_cell.length_a   1.000
_cell.length_b   1.000
_cell.length_c   1.000
_cell.angle_alpha   90.00
_cell.angle_beta   90.00
_cell.angle_gamma   90.00
#
_symmetry.space_group_name_H-M   'P 1'
#
loop_
_entity.id
_entity.type
_entity.pdbx_description
1 polymer ?
#
loop_
_entity_poly.entity_id
_entity_poly.type
_entity_poly.pdbx_seq_one_letter_code
_entity_poly.pdbx_strand_id
1 'polypeptide(L)'
;MNARHWLAACIAAAGAAGAWALPPVDPPPEPRAATVVAWDPSCAPQYPVAAIKSGAQGVTRVAVHLDEAANVTAVDIVQRSGDSREHRLLDAEAARAIARCPFTAARDGTGQPIASVVTLTQEWHVDGVQASAR
;
A
#
# COMPACT_ATOMS: atom_id res chain seq x y z
N MET A 1 75.19 44.84 -32.62
CA MET A 1 75.02 44.04 -33.82
C MET A 1 74.31 42.74 -33.37
N ASN A 2 73.16 42.45 -33.93
CA ASN A 2 72.43 41.22 -33.91
C ASN A 2 71.93 40.72 -32.53
N ALA A 3 70.87 41.37 -32.09
CA ALA A 3 69.93 40.79 -31.12
C ALA A 3 69.12 39.70 -31.75
N ARG A 4 69.26 38.47 -31.38
CA ARG A 4 68.40 37.37 -31.77
C ARG A 4 67.33 37.16 -30.69
N HIS A 5 66.16 37.63 -30.95
CA HIS A 5 65.00 37.38 -30.11
C HIS A 5 64.57 35.90 -30.22
N TRP A 6 64.70 35.21 -29.14
CA TRP A 6 64.11 33.89 -28.96
C TRP A 6 62.71 34.07 -28.37
N LEU A 7 61.68 33.93 -29.17
CA LEU A 7 60.33 33.82 -28.71
C LEU A 7 60.11 32.41 -28.17
N ALA A 8 60.04 32.28 -26.86
CA ALA A 8 59.61 31.06 -26.21
C ALA A 8 58.06 30.97 -26.30
N ALA A 9 57.60 30.09 -27.17
CA ALA A 9 56.16 29.75 -27.21
C ALA A 9 55.82 28.87 -26.04
N CYS A 10 55.12 29.42 -25.04
CA CYS A 10 54.49 28.65 -24.00
C CYS A 10 53.27 27.95 -24.56
N ILE A 11 53.39 26.65 -24.79
CA ILE A 11 52.25 25.81 -25.10
C ILE A 11 51.53 25.52 -23.79
N ALA A 12 50.44 26.21 -23.51
CA ALA A 12 49.52 25.87 -22.43
C ALA A 12 48.78 24.59 -22.82
N ALA A 13 49.20 23.48 -22.25
CA ALA A 13 48.40 22.24 -22.31
C ALA A 13 47.17 22.44 -21.43
N ALA A 14 46.03 22.74 -22.02
CA ALA A 14 44.73 22.68 -21.36
C ALA A 14 44.44 21.21 -21.05
N GLY A 15 44.73 20.79 -19.83
CA GLY A 15 44.28 19.50 -19.31
C GLY A 15 42.76 19.55 -19.18
N ALA A 16 42.06 18.88 -20.08
CA ALA A 16 40.65 18.59 -19.90
C ALA A 16 40.54 17.61 -18.71
N ALA A 17 40.31 18.14 -17.54
CA ALA A 17 39.85 17.33 -16.41
C ALA A 17 38.45 16.82 -16.78
N GLY A 18 38.37 15.64 -17.34
CA GLY A 18 37.12 14.95 -17.52
C GLY A 18 36.47 14.76 -16.15
N ALA A 19 35.48 15.58 -15.87
CA ALA A 19 34.61 15.33 -14.71
C ALA A 19 33.90 13.99 -14.91
N TRP A 20 34.40 12.98 -14.26
CA TRP A 20 33.74 11.69 -14.17
C TRP A 20 32.52 11.90 -13.24
N ALA A 21 31.40 12.35 -13.83
CA ALA A 21 30.16 12.42 -13.12
C ALA A 21 29.74 10.98 -12.82
N LEU A 22 29.71 10.59 -11.55
CA LEU A 22 29.09 9.35 -11.13
C LEU A 22 27.62 9.38 -11.56
N PRO A 23 27.06 8.27 -12.09
CA PRO A 23 25.65 8.22 -12.41
C PRO A 23 24.85 8.52 -11.13
N PRO A 24 23.71 9.21 -11.24
CA PRO A 24 22.85 9.44 -10.09
C PRO A 24 22.49 8.09 -9.48
N VAL A 25 22.76 7.94 -8.20
CA VAL A 25 22.32 6.77 -7.43
C VAL A 25 20.85 7.00 -7.12
N ASP A 26 19.98 6.16 -7.64
CA ASP A 26 18.57 6.20 -7.26
C ASP A 26 18.45 6.02 -5.74
N PRO A 27 17.61 6.82 -5.07
CA PRO A 27 17.38 6.63 -3.64
C PRO A 27 16.87 5.21 -3.39
N PRO A 28 17.23 4.60 -2.27
CA PRO A 28 16.73 3.27 -1.92
C PRO A 28 15.19 3.30 -1.89
N PRO A 29 14.53 2.21 -2.31
CA PRO A 29 13.08 2.14 -2.28
C PRO A 29 12.58 2.35 -0.86
N GLU A 30 11.55 3.20 -0.71
CA GLU A 30 10.92 3.42 0.58
C GLU A 30 10.03 2.23 0.97
N PRO A 31 9.92 1.92 2.28
CA PRO A 31 8.98 0.91 2.75
C PRO A 31 7.55 1.24 2.31
N ARG A 32 6.84 0.23 1.84
CA ARG A 32 5.45 0.35 1.39
C ARG A 32 4.56 -0.56 2.21
N ALA A 33 3.47 0.00 2.74
CA ALA A 33 2.43 -0.78 3.40
C ALA A 33 1.69 -1.68 2.41
N ALA A 34 1.14 -2.79 2.92
CA ALA A 34 0.24 -3.62 2.15
C ALA A 34 -1.06 -2.87 1.83
N THR A 35 -1.62 -3.14 0.66
CA THR A 35 -2.87 -2.51 0.20
C THR A 35 -3.78 -3.53 -0.46
N VAL A 36 -5.08 -3.27 -0.42
CA VAL A 36 -6.07 -4.00 -1.21
C VAL A 36 -5.90 -3.61 -2.68
N VAL A 37 -5.97 -4.57 -3.59
CA VAL A 37 -6.06 -4.28 -5.01
C VAL A 37 -7.40 -3.61 -5.28
N ALA A 38 -7.37 -2.40 -5.83
CA ALA A 38 -8.57 -1.59 -6.04
C ALA A 38 -9.59 -2.28 -6.96
N TRP A 39 -10.87 -2.17 -6.58
CA TRP A 39 -12.03 -2.57 -7.41
C TRP A 39 -12.13 -4.04 -7.79
N ASP A 40 -11.63 -4.94 -6.96
CA ASP A 40 -11.91 -6.36 -7.16
C ASP A 40 -13.33 -6.68 -6.65
N PRO A 41 -14.21 -7.28 -7.49
CA PRO A 41 -15.56 -7.66 -7.08
C PRO A 41 -15.60 -8.64 -5.90
N SER A 42 -14.53 -9.42 -5.68
CA SER A 42 -14.45 -10.34 -4.54
C SER A 42 -14.38 -9.64 -3.19
N CYS A 43 -14.00 -8.36 -3.19
CA CYS A 43 -13.94 -7.51 -2.00
C CYS A 43 -15.30 -6.94 -1.57
N ALA A 44 -16.31 -7.03 -2.43
CA ALA A 44 -17.62 -6.47 -2.12
C ALA A 44 -18.35 -7.31 -1.07
N PRO A 45 -18.54 -6.82 0.16
CA PRO A 45 -19.38 -7.52 1.13
C PRO A 45 -20.85 -7.42 0.74
N GLN A 46 -21.59 -8.47 1.03
CA GLN A 46 -23.04 -8.49 0.83
C GLN A 46 -23.72 -8.11 2.14
N TYR A 47 -24.63 -7.15 2.07
CA TYR A 47 -25.42 -6.78 3.25
C TYR A 47 -26.37 -7.92 3.64
N PRO A 48 -26.26 -8.50 4.84
CA PRO A 48 -27.14 -9.60 5.25
C PRO A 48 -28.59 -9.13 5.33
N VAL A 49 -29.50 -9.92 4.77
CA VAL A 49 -30.94 -9.57 4.70
C VAL A 49 -31.54 -9.33 6.09
N ALA A 50 -31.13 -10.11 7.10
CA ALA A 50 -31.58 -9.92 8.48
C ALA A 50 -31.15 -8.57 9.05
N ALA A 51 -29.93 -8.11 8.71
CA ALA A 51 -29.43 -6.81 9.13
C ALA A 51 -30.16 -5.65 8.43
N ILE A 52 -30.50 -5.81 7.14
CA ILE A 52 -31.33 -4.83 6.41
C ILE A 52 -32.70 -4.71 7.09
N LYS A 53 -33.37 -5.83 7.35
CA LYS A 53 -34.69 -5.86 7.96
C LYS A 53 -34.77 -5.24 9.35
N SER A 54 -33.70 -5.38 10.13
CA SER A 54 -33.61 -4.80 11.47
C SER A 54 -33.11 -3.35 11.48
N GLY A 55 -32.64 -2.84 10.33
CA GLY A 55 -32.00 -1.53 10.26
C GLY A 55 -30.63 -1.47 10.93
N ALA A 56 -29.95 -2.62 11.11
CA ALA A 56 -28.63 -2.66 11.72
C ALA A 56 -27.59 -2.00 10.80
N GLN A 57 -26.89 -1.02 11.29
CA GLN A 57 -25.83 -0.29 10.61
C GLN A 57 -24.71 0.05 11.59
N GLY A 58 -23.56 0.44 11.09
CA GLY A 58 -22.42 0.76 11.91
C GLY A 58 -21.12 0.61 11.16
N VAL A 59 -20.03 0.45 11.88
CA VAL A 59 -18.68 0.37 11.35
C VAL A 59 -17.98 -0.87 11.88
N THR A 60 -17.56 -1.76 11.00
CA THR A 60 -16.71 -2.90 11.32
C THR A 60 -15.28 -2.56 10.96
N ARG A 61 -14.36 -2.79 11.89
CA ARG A 61 -12.93 -2.65 11.63
C ARG A 61 -12.25 -3.99 11.78
N VAL A 62 -11.45 -4.38 10.80
CA VAL A 62 -10.79 -5.69 10.77
C VAL A 62 -9.29 -5.52 10.59
N ALA A 63 -8.51 -6.34 11.29
CA ALA A 63 -7.08 -6.50 11.08
C ALA A 63 -6.85 -7.74 10.21
N VAL A 64 -6.17 -7.55 9.09
CA VAL A 64 -5.86 -8.60 8.12
C VAL A 64 -4.39 -8.92 8.20
N HIS A 65 -4.08 -10.17 8.50
CA HIS A 65 -2.71 -10.67 8.53
C HIS A 65 -2.35 -11.23 7.16
N LEU A 66 -1.26 -10.72 6.61
CA LEU A 66 -0.75 -11.12 5.30
C LEU A 66 0.64 -11.74 5.44
N ASP A 67 0.90 -12.77 4.66
CA ASP A 67 2.25 -13.29 4.49
C ASP A 67 3.04 -12.49 3.43
N GLU A 68 4.28 -12.89 3.17
CA GLU A 68 5.16 -12.23 2.21
C GLU A 68 4.66 -12.34 0.76
N ALA A 69 3.82 -13.33 0.47
CA ALA A 69 3.19 -13.52 -0.83
C ALA A 69 1.83 -12.79 -0.95
N ALA A 70 1.47 -11.96 0.04
CA ALA A 70 0.20 -11.26 0.15
C ALA A 70 -1.02 -12.18 0.31
N ASN A 71 -0.84 -13.41 0.78
CA ASN A 71 -1.95 -14.27 1.14
C ASN A 71 -2.50 -13.88 2.52
N VAL A 72 -3.83 -13.91 2.64
CA VAL A 72 -4.50 -13.69 3.92
C VAL A 72 -4.32 -14.93 4.79
N THR A 73 -3.66 -14.79 5.92
CA THR A 73 -3.43 -15.88 6.89
C THR A 73 -4.40 -15.85 8.06
N ALA A 74 -4.91 -14.67 8.42
CA ALA A 74 -5.92 -14.48 9.45
C ALA A 74 -6.67 -13.16 9.27
N VAL A 75 -7.90 -13.08 9.75
CA VAL A 75 -8.71 -11.86 9.81
C VAL A 75 -9.31 -11.76 11.19
N ASP A 76 -9.01 -10.68 11.90
CA ASP A 76 -9.51 -10.41 13.24
C ASP A 76 -10.43 -9.20 13.25
N ILE A 77 -11.58 -9.29 13.92
CA ILE A 77 -12.46 -8.15 14.14
C ILE A 77 -11.94 -7.35 15.33
N VAL A 78 -11.41 -6.16 15.04
CA VAL A 78 -10.86 -5.26 16.08
C VAL A 78 -11.86 -4.22 16.57
N GLN A 79 -12.92 -3.98 15.78
CA GLN A 79 -14.06 -3.16 16.18
C GLN A 79 -15.33 -3.76 15.61
N ARG A 80 -16.32 -3.98 16.46
CA ARG A 80 -17.64 -4.46 16.07
C ARG A 80 -18.51 -3.31 15.58
N SER A 81 -19.42 -3.61 14.65
CA SER A 81 -20.41 -2.66 14.17
C SER A 81 -21.50 -2.33 15.20
N GLY A 82 -21.70 -3.20 16.18
CA GLY A 82 -22.64 -3.05 17.27
C GLY A 82 -22.79 -4.36 18.06
N ASP A 83 -23.75 -4.42 18.98
CA ASP A 83 -23.87 -5.50 19.95
C ASP A 83 -24.97 -6.54 19.62
N SER A 84 -25.89 -6.23 18.69
CA SER A 84 -26.98 -7.13 18.35
C SER A 84 -26.51 -8.35 17.57
N ARG A 85 -27.41 -9.34 17.44
CA ARG A 85 -27.17 -10.50 16.59
C ARG A 85 -26.92 -10.09 15.13
N GLU A 86 -27.67 -9.11 14.65
CA GLU A 86 -27.59 -8.60 13.28
C GLU A 86 -26.26 -7.89 13.02
N HIS A 87 -25.73 -7.17 14.00
CA HIS A 87 -24.38 -6.59 13.92
C HIS A 87 -23.30 -7.68 13.81
N ARG A 88 -23.46 -8.80 14.51
CA ARG A 88 -22.54 -9.94 14.36
C ARG A 88 -22.55 -10.53 12.95
N LEU A 89 -23.71 -10.47 12.24
CA LEU A 89 -23.78 -10.87 10.84
C LEU A 89 -23.03 -9.88 9.93
N LEU A 90 -23.12 -8.58 10.21
CA LEU A 90 -22.34 -7.55 9.51
C LEU A 90 -20.84 -7.77 9.68
N ASP A 91 -20.39 -7.98 10.91
CA ASP A 91 -19.00 -8.21 11.24
C ASP A 91 -18.45 -9.48 10.58
N ALA A 92 -19.21 -10.56 10.62
CA ALA A 92 -18.84 -11.82 9.98
C ALA A 92 -18.74 -11.68 8.46
N GLU A 93 -19.67 -10.94 7.84
CA GLU A 93 -19.64 -10.69 6.39
C GLU A 93 -18.45 -9.79 6.01
N ALA A 94 -18.14 -8.77 6.79
CA ALA A 94 -16.95 -7.95 6.57
C ALA A 94 -15.68 -8.81 6.58
N ALA A 95 -15.51 -9.63 7.59
CA ALA A 95 -14.35 -10.52 7.68
C ALA A 95 -14.26 -11.50 6.51
N ARG A 96 -15.41 -12.09 6.11
CA ARG A 96 -15.48 -13.04 5.00
C ARG A 96 -15.18 -12.39 3.66
N ALA A 97 -15.72 -11.22 3.39
CA ALA A 97 -15.47 -10.48 2.16
C ALA A 97 -14.00 -10.07 2.04
N ILE A 98 -13.45 -9.53 3.12
CA ILE A 98 -12.05 -9.08 3.16
C ILE A 98 -11.08 -10.27 3.01
N ALA A 99 -11.39 -11.43 3.57
CA ALA A 99 -10.56 -12.63 3.40
C ALA A 99 -10.44 -13.07 1.93
N ARG A 100 -11.37 -12.70 1.08
CA ARG A 100 -11.35 -13.00 -0.37
C ARG A 100 -10.67 -11.91 -1.20
N CYS A 101 -10.37 -10.75 -0.60
CA CYS A 101 -9.74 -9.64 -1.34
C CYS A 101 -8.33 -10.01 -1.79
N PRO A 102 -7.94 -9.65 -3.00
CA PRO A 102 -6.54 -9.66 -3.39
C PRO A 102 -5.80 -8.47 -2.75
N PHE A 103 -4.61 -8.74 -2.25
CA PHE A 103 -3.75 -7.76 -1.62
C PHE A 103 -2.41 -7.65 -2.35
N THR A 104 -1.77 -6.50 -2.21
CA THR A 104 -0.35 -6.36 -2.51
C THR A 104 0.44 -6.46 -1.20
N ALA A 105 1.57 -7.16 -1.23
CA ALA A 105 2.41 -7.32 -0.05
C ALA A 105 3.04 -5.98 0.38
N ALA A 106 3.22 -5.82 1.68
CA ALA A 106 4.10 -4.78 2.20
C ALA A 106 5.54 -5.05 1.74
N ARG A 107 6.32 -4.00 1.59
CA ARG A 107 7.74 -4.08 1.22
C ARG A 107 8.57 -3.30 2.20
N ASP A 108 9.75 -3.83 2.51
CA ASP A 108 10.74 -3.13 3.32
C ASP A 108 11.51 -2.08 2.50
N GLY A 109 12.45 -1.38 3.16
CA GLY A 109 13.29 -0.36 2.53
C GLY A 109 14.24 -0.88 1.44
N THR A 110 14.37 -2.21 1.28
CA THR A 110 15.12 -2.86 0.19
C THR A 110 14.23 -3.29 -0.96
N GLY A 111 12.91 -3.10 -0.85
CA GLY A 111 11.91 -3.52 -1.83
C GLY A 111 11.50 -4.99 -1.71
N GLN A 112 11.96 -5.71 -0.68
CA GLN A 112 11.59 -7.10 -0.43
C GLN A 112 10.18 -7.19 0.17
N PRO A 113 9.33 -8.13 -0.29
CA PRO A 113 8.03 -8.36 0.32
C PRO A 113 8.19 -8.89 1.74
N ILE A 114 7.37 -8.40 2.66
CA ILE A 114 7.36 -8.80 4.06
C ILE A 114 5.94 -9.12 4.53
N ALA A 115 5.83 -9.98 5.52
CA ALA A 115 4.58 -10.20 6.23
C ALA A 115 4.13 -8.92 6.93
N SER A 116 2.83 -8.68 7.00
CA SER A 116 2.28 -7.45 7.55
C SER A 116 0.85 -7.62 8.07
N VAL A 117 0.40 -6.64 8.82
CA VAL A 117 -0.99 -6.52 9.25
C VAL A 117 -1.54 -5.21 8.70
N VAL A 118 -2.68 -5.28 8.02
CA VAL A 118 -3.38 -4.10 7.50
C VAL A 118 -4.75 -4.00 8.17
N THR A 119 -5.13 -2.79 8.58
CA THR A 119 -6.45 -2.54 9.16
C THR A 119 -7.37 -1.93 8.11
N LEU A 120 -8.52 -2.55 7.90
CA LEU A 120 -9.55 -2.09 6.97
C LEU A 120 -10.83 -1.76 7.73
N THR A 121 -11.56 -0.79 7.19
CA THR A 121 -12.83 -0.32 7.76
C THR A 121 -13.94 -0.54 6.76
N GLN A 122 -15.02 -1.21 7.20
CA GLN A 122 -16.25 -1.41 6.45
C GLN A 122 -17.37 -0.61 7.12
N GLU A 123 -17.96 0.30 6.37
CA GLU A 123 -19.14 1.05 6.80
C GLU A 123 -20.42 0.37 6.27
N TRP A 124 -21.43 0.29 7.13
CA TRP A 124 -22.72 -0.32 6.84
C TRP A 124 -23.83 0.71 6.94
N HIS A 125 -24.50 0.99 5.84
CA HIS A 125 -25.62 1.93 5.76
C HIS A 125 -26.82 1.26 5.12
N VAL A 126 -28.00 1.45 5.69
CA VAL A 126 -29.27 0.86 5.16
C VAL A 126 -29.81 1.67 3.98
N ASP A 127 -29.55 2.97 3.95
CA ASP A 127 -30.02 3.88 2.91
C ASP A 127 -29.16 3.82 1.65
N GLY A 128 -29.42 2.81 0.82
CA GLY A 128 -28.69 2.58 -0.41
C GLY A 128 -27.49 1.65 -0.21
N VAL A 129 -27.67 0.41 -0.62
CA VAL A 129 -26.67 -0.66 -0.57
C VAL A 129 -25.46 -0.27 -1.40
N GLN A 130 -24.57 0.51 -0.82
CA GLN A 130 -23.22 0.71 -1.34
C GLN A 130 -22.22 0.45 -0.21
N ALA A 131 -21.71 -0.77 -0.19
CA ALA A 131 -20.55 -1.11 0.60
C ALA A 131 -19.35 -0.43 -0.04
N SER A 132 -18.93 0.70 0.51
CA SER A 132 -17.65 1.32 0.17
C SER A 132 -16.60 0.80 1.14
N ALA A 133 -15.78 -0.14 0.72
CA ALA A 133 -14.52 -0.41 1.37
C ALA A 133 -13.57 0.75 1.06
N ARG A 134 -13.15 1.48 2.09
CA ARG A 134 -12.12 2.52 2.01
C ARG A 134 -10.91 2.14 2.81
#